data_8b426067640c21e96a080a09880107a4
#
_entry.id   8b426067640c21e96a080a09880107a4
#
_cell.length_a   1.000
_cell.length_b   1.000
_cell.length_c   1.000
_cell.angle_alpha   90.00
_cell.angle_beta   90.00
_cell.angle_gamma   90.00
#
_symmetry.space_group_name_H-M   'P 1'
#
loop_
_entity.id
_entity.type
_entity.pdbx_description
1 polymer ?
#
loop_
_entity_poly.entity_id
_entity_poly.type
_entity_poly.pdbx_seq_one_letter_code
_entity_poly.pdbx_strand_id
1 'polypeptide(L)'
;MALIPPVITVDDSEWPLVRVRFGDSISDPGWDEYLETLSRFPDRREKYVTITDARRAATPNASQRRRVSELIEREKERTVRWNVANAVIFTSPLLRGVITAIEWASPSPVPMKSFATPEEGRAWLAQRYEAVTGRPL
;
A
#
# COMPACT_ATOMS: atom_id res chain seq x y z
N MET A 1 26.14 -17.14 5.00
CA MET A 1 25.08 -16.57 4.16
C MET A 1 24.39 -15.46 4.94
N ALA A 2 24.37 -14.30 4.35
CA ALA A 2 23.68 -13.19 4.99
C ALA A 2 22.19 -13.41 4.89
N LEU A 3 21.52 -13.49 6.05
CA LEU A 3 20.06 -13.49 6.09
C LEU A 3 19.61 -12.06 5.91
N ILE A 4 18.88 -11.81 4.85
CA ILE A 4 18.19 -10.53 4.69
C ILE A 4 17.03 -10.54 5.67
N PRO A 5 17.02 -9.63 6.67
CA PRO A 5 15.89 -9.58 7.60
C PRO A 5 14.59 -9.34 6.81
N PRO A 6 13.47 -9.96 7.21
CA PRO A 6 12.19 -9.65 6.62
C PRO A 6 11.89 -8.17 6.87
N VAL A 7 11.75 -7.41 5.80
CA VAL A 7 11.49 -5.96 5.86
C VAL A 7 10.40 -5.59 4.87
N ILE A 8 9.79 -4.44 5.08
CA ILE A 8 8.94 -3.84 4.06
C ILE A 8 9.86 -3.09 3.10
N THR A 9 9.77 -3.41 1.82
CA THR A 9 10.51 -2.72 0.76
C THR A 9 9.56 -1.76 0.05
N VAL A 10 9.97 -0.51 -0.09
CA VAL A 10 9.24 0.50 -0.87
C VAL A 10 10.13 0.92 -2.04
N ASP A 11 9.65 0.70 -3.25
CA ASP A 11 10.40 0.96 -4.48
C ASP A 11 9.64 1.97 -5.34
N ASP A 12 10.20 3.15 -5.50
CA ASP A 12 9.66 4.23 -6.32
C ASP A 12 10.44 4.45 -7.63
N SER A 13 11.29 3.49 -8.01
CA SER A 13 12.11 3.59 -9.23
C SER A 13 11.28 3.65 -10.51
N GLU A 14 10.03 3.18 -10.46
CA GLU A 14 9.08 3.24 -11.58
C GLU A 14 8.03 4.32 -11.39
N TRP A 15 8.36 5.38 -10.65
CA TRP A 15 7.41 6.48 -10.41
C TRP A 15 6.71 6.89 -11.70
N PRO A 16 5.38 7.09 -11.75
CA PRO A 16 4.46 7.25 -10.63
C PRO A 16 3.85 5.95 -10.07
N LEU A 17 4.42 4.80 -10.35
CA LEU A 17 4.05 3.54 -9.72
C LEU A 17 4.98 3.28 -8.53
N VAL A 18 4.41 3.16 -7.34
CA VAL A 18 5.13 2.81 -6.12
C VAL A 18 4.87 1.34 -5.81
N ARG A 19 5.93 0.54 -5.72
CA ARG A 19 5.84 -0.88 -5.36
C ARG A 19 6.21 -1.07 -3.90
N VAL A 20 5.33 -1.74 -3.17
CA VAL A 20 5.56 -2.10 -1.77
C VAL A 20 5.55 -3.62 -1.67
N ARG A 21 6.53 -4.19 -0.97
CA ARG A 21 6.59 -5.63 -0.72
C ARG A 21 6.78 -5.89 0.75
N PHE A 22 5.91 -6.71 1.32
CA PHE A 22 6.01 -7.13 2.71
C PHE A 22 6.83 -8.42 2.83
N GLY A 23 7.71 -8.48 3.84
CA GLY A 23 8.39 -9.71 4.23
C GLY A 23 7.58 -10.53 5.24
N ASP A 24 8.17 -11.63 5.73
CA ASP A 24 7.49 -12.60 6.58
C ASP A 24 7.19 -12.08 7.98
N SER A 25 7.99 -11.15 8.48
CA SER A 25 7.76 -10.51 9.77
C SER A 25 8.34 -9.10 9.74
N ILE A 26 7.75 -8.21 10.52
CA ILE A 26 8.12 -6.81 10.52
C ILE A 26 8.15 -6.30 11.94
N SER A 27 9.30 -5.70 12.33
CA SER A 27 9.43 -5.03 13.62
C SER A 27 8.59 -3.76 13.67
N ASP A 28 8.26 -3.29 14.88
CA ASP A 28 7.56 -2.01 15.04
C ASP A 28 8.34 -0.84 14.44
N PRO A 29 9.68 -0.70 14.62
CA PRO A 29 10.43 0.33 13.93
C PRO A 29 10.35 0.23 12.41
N GLY A 30 10.39 -0.97 11.84
CA GLY A 30 10.24 -1.17 10.40
C GLY A 30 8.86 -0.78 9.90
N TRP A 31 7.83 -1.06 10.68
CA TRP A 31 6.47 -0.65 10.38
C TRP A 31 6.32 0.86 10.37
N ASP A 32 6.86 1.54 11.39
CA ASP A 32 6.82 2.99 11.48
C ASP A 32 7.57 3.67 10.33
N GLU A 33 8.73 3.14 9.94
CA GLU A 33 9.49 3.63 8.79
C GLU A 33 8.70 3.51 7.49
N TYR A 34 8.02 2.39 7.29
CA TYR A 34 7.15 2.18 6.14
C TYR A 34 6.03 3.22 6.08
N LEU A 35 5.32 3.43 7.18
CA LEU A 35 4.23 4.39 7.24
C LEU A 35 4.74 5.82 6.99
N GLU A 36 5.88 6.18 7.55
CA GLU A 36 6.49 7.48 7.32
C GLU A 36 6.88 7.66 5.84
N THR A 37 7.45 6.63 5.22
CA THR A 37 7.81 6.67 3.81
C THR A 37 6.57 6.89 2.94
N LEU A 38 5.48 6.17 3.21
CA LEU A 38 4.23 6.36 2.48
C LEU A 38 3.68 7.77 2.61
N SER A 39 3.84 8.39 3.77
CA SER A 39 3.31 9.72 4.02
C SER A 39 4.05 10.83 3.26
N ARG A 40 5.22 10.53 2.70
CA ARG A 40 6.03 11.51 1.96
C ARG A 40 5.69 11.58 0.47
N PHE A 41 5.08 10.55 -0.12
CA PHE A 41 4.78 10.57 -1.56
C PHE A 41 3.88 11.73 -1.98
N PRO A 42 2.85 12.12 -1.23
CA PRO A 42 2.07 13.31 -1.57
C PRO A 42 2.86 14.61 -1.65
N ASP A 43 4.03 14.69 -1.01
CA ASP A 43 4.89 15.88 -1.05
C ASP A 43 5.45 16.15 -2.44
N ARG A 44 5.47 15.15 -3.32
CA ARG A 44 5.94 15.32 -4.71
C ARG A 44 4.95 16.12 -5.55
N ARG A 45 3.71 16.26 -5.10
CA ARG A 45 2.64 16.97 -5.81
C ARG A 45 2.42 16.47 -7.24
N GLU A 46 2.47 15.16 -7.39
CA GLU A 46 2.19 14.45 -8.62
C GLU A 46 1.23 13.31 -8.35
N LYS A 47 0.37 13.00 -9.30
CA LYS A 47 -0.53 11.85 -9.19
C LYS A 47 0.30 10.56 -9.23
N TYR A 48 -0.03 9.61 -8.37
CA TYR A 48 0.65 8.31 -8.29
C TYR A 48 -0.30 7.19 -7.91
N VAL A 49 0.15 5.97 -8.11
CA VAL A 49 -0.56 4.76 -7.69
C VAL A 49 0.38 3.87 -6.90
N THR A 50 -0.17 3.01 -6.05
CA THR A 50 0.62 2.05 -5.29
C THR A 50 0.17 0.62 -5.56
N ILE A 51 1.12 -0.30 -5.59
CA ILE A 51 0.86 -1.73 -5.63
C ILE A 51 1.59 -2.36 -4.44
N THR A 52 0.85 -3.06 -3.58
CA THR A 52 1.39 -3.67 -2.38
C THR A 52 1.33 -5.19 -2.51
N ASP A 53 2.49 -5.82 -2.58
CA ASP A 53 2.59 -7.28 -2.59
C ASP A 53 2.62 -7.77 -1.14
N ALA A 54 1.48 -8.25 -0.68
CA ALA A 54 1.29 -8.76 0.67
C ALA A 54 1.21 -10.29 0.72
N ARG A 55 1.64 -10.99 -0.34
CA ARG A 55 1.56 -12.45 -0.41
C ARG A 55 2.37 -13.16 0.68
N ARG A 56 3.44 -12.52 1.15
CA ARG A 56 4.29 -13.04 2.21
C ARG A 56 4.11 -12.31 3.54
N ALA A 57 3.15 -11.40 3.61
CA ALA A 57 2.95 -10.58 4.79
C ALA A 57 2.51 -11.40 5.99
N ALA A 58 3.12 -11.15 7.15
CA ALA A 58 2.60 -11.60 8.42
C ALA A 58 1.37 -10.77 8.79
N THR A 59 0.50 -11.34 9.63
CA THR A 59 -0.66 -10.61 10.13
C THR A 59 -0.18 -9.46 11.03
N PRO A 60 -0.54 -8.22 10.73
CA PRO A 60 -0.17 -7.11 11.60
C PRO A 60 -0.86 -7.24 12.96
N ASN A 61 -0.15 -6.87 14.02
CA ASN A 61 -0.71 -6.86 15.37
C ASN A 61 -1.66 -5.67 15.58
N ALA A 62 -2.35 -5.65 16.72
CA ALA A 62 -3.33 -4.60 17.01
C ALA A 62 -2.72 -3.19 17.00
N SER A 63 -1.50 -3.04 17.51
CA SER A 63 -0.78 -1.77 17.52
C SER A 63 -0.45 -1.31 16.10
N GLN A 64 0.02 -2.22 15.25
CA GLN A 64 0.33 -1.92 13.86
C GLN A 64 -0.92 -1.53 13.07
N ARG A 65 -2.04 -2.24 13.27
CA ARG A 65 -3.32 -1.89 12.66
C ARG A 65 -3.80 -0.49 13.05
N ARG A 66 -3.65 -0.16 14.35
CA ARG A 66 -4.03 1.16 14.85
C ARG A 66 -3.22 2.26 14.19
N ARG A 67 -1.91 2.06 14.04
CA ARG A 67 -1.03 3.05 13.40
C ARG A 67 -1.40 3.30 11.95
N VAL A 68 -1.79 2.26 11.22
CA VAL A 68 -2.29 2.41 9.85
C VAL A 68 -3.56 3.26 9.83
N SER A 69 -4.51 2.96 10.71
CA SER A 69 -5.76 3.70 10.79
C SER A 69 -5.53 5.18 11.14
N GLU A 70 -4.62 5.45 12.07
CA GLU A 70 -4.25 6.83 12.44
C GLU A 70 -3.61 7.56 11.27
N LEU A 71 -2.75 6.90 10.51
CA LEU A 71 -2.12 7.49 9.33
C LEU A 71 -3.17 7.83 8.27
N ILE A 72 -4.09 6.90 7.99
CA ILE A 72 -5.16 7.11 7.01
C ILE A 72 -5.96 8.36 7.38
N GLU A 73 -6.37 8.49 8.63
CA GLU A 73 -7.13 9.66 9.08
C GLU A 73 -6.31 10.96 9.01
N ARG A 74 -5.07 10.92 9.49
CA ARG A 74 -4.22 12.10 9.53
C ARG A 74 -3.87 12.64 8.15
N GLU A 75 -3.63 11.74 7.19
CA GLU A 75 -3.15 12.09 5.85
C GLU A 75 -4.25 12.05 4.79
N LYS A 76 -5.51 11.90 5.19
CA LYS A 76 -6.63 11.66 4.29
C LYS A 76 -6.72 12.67 3.15
N GLU A 77 -6.68 13.96 3.45
CA GLU A 77 -6.84 15.00 2.43
C GLU A 77 -5.70 15.00 1.43
N ARG A 78 -4.46 14.87 1.90
CA ARG A 78 -3.28 14.83 1.04
C ARG A 78 -3.27 13.57 0.17
N THR A 79 -3.62 12.44 0.75
CA THR A 79 -3.66 11.17 0.05
C THR A 79 -4.70 11.18 -1.07
N VAL A 80 -5.92 11.64 -0.77
CA VAL A 80 -6.99 11.73 -1.77
C VAL A 80 -6.59 12.62 -2.95
N ARG A 81 -5.86 13.67 -2.68
CA ARG A 81 -5.46 14.62 -3.72
C ARG A 81 -4.47 14.02 -4.72
N TRP A 82 -3.54 13.18 -4.26
CA TRP A 82 -2.42 12.73 -5.09
C TRP A 82 -2.40 11.25 -5.39
N ASN A 83 -2.85 10.41 -4.48
CA ASN A 83 -2.90 8.95 -4.68
C ASN A 83 -4.17 8.58 -5.45
N VAL A 84 -4.00 8.07 -6.67
CA VAL A 84 -5.13 7.76 -7.56
C VAL A 84 -5.81 6.44 -7.18
N ALA A 85 -5.02 5.42 -6.84
CA ALA A 85 -5.54 4.09 -6.54
C ALA A 85 -4.48 3.22 -5.89
N ASN A 86 -4.91 2.21 -5.14
CA ASN A 86 -4.05 1.24 -4.49
C ASN A 86 -4.50 -0.19 -4.84
N ALA A 87 -3.57 -0.99 -5.34
CA ALA A 87 -3.79 -2.42 -5.56
C ALA A 87 -3.07 -3.20 -4.46
N VAL A 88 -3.72 -4.22 -3.90
CA VAL A 88 -3.14 -5.07 -2.87
C VAL A 88 -3.16 -6.51 -3.37
N ILE A 89 -2.00 -7.17 -3.35
CA ILE A 89 -1.84 -8.54 -3.83
C ILE A 89 -1.74 -9.48 -2.64
N PHE A 90 -2.68 -10.40 -2.52
CA PHE A 90 -2.63 -11.45 -1.51
C PHE A 90 -3.46 -12.66 -1.92
N THR A 91 -3.13 -13.80 -1.34
CA THR A 91 -3.82 -15.07 -1.61
C THR A 91 -4.36 -15.73 -0.33
N SER A 92 -3.92 -15.26 0.84
CA SER A 92 -4.30 -15.82 2.12
C SER A 92 -5.70 -15.38 2.57
N PRO A 93 -6.62 -16.31 2.88
CA PRO A 93 -7.93 -15.96 3.44
C PRO A 93 -7.83 -15.23 4.79
N LEU A 94 -6.84 -15.58 5.61
CA LEU A 94 -6.61 -14.92 6.91
C LEU A 94 -6.26 -13.44 6.71
N LEU A 95 -5.34 -13.17 5.80
CA LEU A 95 -4.92 -11.79 5.49
C LEU A 95 -6.08 -11.00 4.89
N ARG A 96 -6.92 -11.65 4.07
CA ARG A 96 -8.12 -11.02 3.54
C ARG A 96 -9.03 -10.53 4.65
N GLY A 97 -9.25 -11.34 5.68
CA GLY A 97 -10.04 -10.96 6.85
C GLY A 97 -9.44 -9.76 7.60
N VAL A 98 -8.11 -9.72 7.76
CA VAL A 98 -7.42 -8.61 8.40
C VAL A 98 -7.58 -7.31 7.61
N ILE A 99 -7.38 -7.37 6.30
CA ILE A 99 -7.52 -6.20 5.43
C ILE A 99 -8.96 -5.69 5.43
N THR A 100 -9.94 -6.60 5.40
CA THR A 100 -11.37 -6.24 5.49
C THR A 100 -11.67 -5.55 6.81
N ALA A 101 -11.12 -6.04 7.93
CA ALA A 101 -11.34 -5.43 9.23
C ALA A 101 -10.74 -4.02 9.31
N ILE A 102 -9.55 -3.82 8.75
CA ILE A 102 -8.91 -2.50 8.68
C ILE A 102 -9.79 -1.54 7.85
N GLU A 103 -10.27 -2.01 6.71
CA GLU A 103 -11.10 -1.21 5.81
C GLU A 103 -12.43 -0.79 6.46
N TRP A 104 -13.01 -1.66 7.28
CA TRP A 104 -14.25 -1.33 8.01
C TRP A 104 -13.98 -0.30 9.11
N ALA A 105 -12.84 -0.41 9.81
CA ALA A 105 -12.49 0.52 10.88
C ALA A 105 -12.08 1.90 10.34
N SER A 106 -11.36 1.91 9.21
CA SER A 106 -10.89 3.13 8.56
C SER A 106 -10.98 2.93 7.04
N PRO A 107 -12.14 3.21 6.44
CA PRO A 107 -12.32 3.05 5.00
C PRO A 107 -11.25 3.82 4.23
N SER A 108 -10.69 3.17 3.20
CA SER A 108 -9.70 3.83 2.35
C SER A 108 -10.33 5.03 1.64
N PRO A 109 -9.74 6.22 1.76
CA PRO A 109 -10.24 7.39 1.03
C PRO A 109 -9.93 7.32 -0.47
N VAL A 110 -9.07 6.37 -0.87
CA VAL A 110 -8.62 6.17 -2.26
C VAL A 110 -9.16 4.83 -2.75
N PRO A 111 -9.57 4.70 -4.02
CA PRO A 111 -9.97 3.41 -4.55
C PRO A 111 -8.92 2.34 -4.28
N MET A 112 -9.33 1.25 -3.63
CA MET A 112 -8.46 0.13 -3.31
C MET A 112 -9.11 -1.16 -3.77
N LYS A 113 -8.32 -2.02 -4.41
CA LYS A 113 -8.81 -3.31 -4.87
C LYS A 113 -7.75 -4.38 -4.68
N SER A 114 -8.18 -5.59 -4.35
CA SER A 114 -7.27 -6.73 -4.15
C SER A 114 -7.27 -7.64 -5.37
N PHE A 115 -6.11 -8.27 -5.60
CA PHE A 115 -5.87 -9.17 -6.72
C PHE A 115 -5.04 -10.34 -6.26
N ALA A 116 -5.09 -11.44 -7.00
CA ALA A 116 -4.26 -12.61 -6.73
C ALA A 116 -2.86 -12.49 -7.33
N THR A 117 -2.69 -11.69 -8.39
CA THR A 117 -1.41 -11.53 -9.08
C THR A 117 -1.04 -10.06 -9.26
N PRO A 118 0.28 -9.74 -9.28
CA PRO A 118 0.74 -8.39 -9.55
C PRO A 118 0.33 -7.86 -10.92
N GLU A 119 0.29 -8.73 -11.91
CA GLU A 119 -0.08 -8.36 -13.29
C GLU A 119 -1.51 -7.83 -13.36
N GLU A 120 -2.43 -8.48 -12.70
CA GLU A 120 -3.83 -8.04 -12.62
C GLU A 120 -3.93 -6.70 -11.89
N GLY A 121 -3.22 -6.56 -10.78
CA GLY A 121 -3.21 -5.31 -10.02
C GLY A 121 -2.65 -4.15 -10.82
N ARG A 122 -1.54 -4.37 -11.52
CA ARG A 122 -0.92 -3.34 -12.35
C ARG A 122 -1.83 -2.91 -13.50
N ALA A 123 -2.51 -3.85 -14.14
CA ALA A 123 -3.45 -3.54 -15.22
C ALA A 123 -4.60 -2.65 -14.73
N TRP A 124 -5.16 -2.94 -13.57
CA TRP A 124 -6.20 -2.12 -12.97
C TRP A 124 -5.68 -0.72 -12.62
N LEU A 125 -4.49 -0.62 -12.04
CA LEU A 125 -3.86 0.66 -11.72
C LEU A 125 -3.62 1.50 -12.97
N ALA A 126 -3.18 0.88 -14.06
CA ALA A 126 -2.97 1.57 -15.32
C ALA A 126 -4.25 2.19 -15.85
N GLN A 127 -5.37 1.46 -15.78
CA GLN A 127 -6.68 1.97 -16.18
C GLN A 127 -7.10 3.16 -15.31
N ARG A 128 -6.94 3.05 -13.99
CA ARG A 128 -7.31 4.11 -13.05
C ARG A 128 -6.44 5.36 -13.24
N TYR A 129 -5.15 5.17 -13.42
CA TYR A 129 -4.22 6.27 -13.62
C TYR A 129 -4.53 7.03 -14.92
N GLU A 130 -4.74 6.31 -16.01
CA GLU A 130 -5.09 6.92 -17.30
C GLU A 130 -6.44 7.65 -17.23
N ALA A 131 -7.43 7.09 -16.55
CA ALA A 131 -8.74 7.72 -16.40
C ALA A 131 -8.64 9.08 -15.67
N VAL A 132 -7.71 9.22 -14.73
CA VAL A 132 -7.56 10.44 -13.93
C VAL A 132 -6.59 11.43 -14.57
N THR A 133 -5.49 10.95 -15.15
CA THR A 133 -4.40 11.82 -15.65
C THR A 133 -4.41 12.00 -17.17
N GLY A 134 -5.07 11.13 -17.91
CA GLY A 134 -4.99 11.09 -19.38
C GLY A 134 -3.65 10.54 -19.88
N ARG A 135 -2.80 10.01 -19.01
CA ARG A 135 -1.47 9.50 -19.33
C ARG A 135 -1.36 8.01 -19.06
N PRO A 136 -0.55 7.27 -19.84
CA PRO A 136 -0.26 5.87 -19.51
C PRO A 136 0.62 5.77 -18.27
N LEU A 137 0.46 4.65 -17.57
CA LEU A 137 1.26 4.36 -16.39
C LEU A 137 2.61 3.78 -16.80
#